data_61b5e614bf2e6002641a5d122c202041
#
_entry.id   61b5e614bf2e6002641a5d122c202041
#
_cell.length_a   1.000
_cell.length_b   1.000
_cell.length_c   1.000
_cell.angle_alpha   90.00
_cell.angle_beta   90.00
_cell.angle_gamma   90.00
#
_symmetry.space_group_name_H-M   'P 1'
#
loop_
_entity.id
_entity.type
_entity.pdbx_description
1 polymer ?
#
loop_
_entity_poly.entity_id
_entity_poly.type
_entity_poly.pdbx_seq_one_letter_code
_entity_poly.pdbx_strand_id
1 'polypeptide(L)'
;MDKIDAERQRIAALPFDKALAEFRQVVEKLEAGNLPLEDSIALFEQGVLLQRRCEKMLSEAELRFQRLVESAGGKVRALDLSVGEGDEPPA
;
A
#
# COMPACT_ATOMS: atom_id res chain seq x y z
N MET A 1 -11.40 18.99 -15.85
CA MET A 1 -10.78 17.80 -15.30
C MET A 1 -11.73 17.10 -14.37
N ASP A 2 -11.81 15.82 -14.48
CA ASP A 2 -12.70 15.01 -13.69
C ASP A 2 -12.23 14.96 -12.24
N LYS A 3 -13.19 14.80 -11.34
CA LYS A 3 -12.91 14.67 -9.92
C LYS A 3 -12.00 13.49 -9.63
N ILE A 4 -12.21 12.39 -10.35
CA ILE A 4 -11.40 11.19 -10.19
C ILE A 4 -9.96 11.44 -10.63
N ASP A 5 -9.78 12.22 -11.68
CA ASP A 5 -8.44 12.55 -12.16
C ASP A 5 -7.68 13.40 -11.15
N ALA A 6 -8.38 14.35 -10.51
CA ALA A 6 -7.76 15.18 -9.49
C ALA A 6 -7.37 14.35 -8.28
N GLU A 7 -8.24 13.43 -7.86
CA GLU A 7 -7.93 12.53 -6.74
C GLU A 7 -6.76 11.62 -7.08
N ARG A 8 -6.73 11.10 -8.29
CA ARG A 8 -5.63 10.23 -8.71
C ARG A 8 -4.30 10.96 -8.64
N GLN A 9 -4.28 12.20 -9.09
CA GLN A 9 -3.05 13.00 -9.05
C GLN A 9 -2.63 13.30 -7.62
N ARG A 10 -3.58 13.62 -6.77
CA ARG A 10 -3.29 13.91 -5.37
C ARG A 10 -2.70 12.69 -4.68
N ILE A 11 -3.33 11.55 -4.87
CA ILE A 11 -2.90 10.31 -4.22
C ILE A 11 -1.56 9.86 -4.77
N ALA A 12 -1.32 10.05 -6.06
CA ALA A 12 -0.05 9.66 -6.67
C ALA A 12 1.14 10.43 -6.09
N ALA A 13 0.88 11.56 -5.45
CA ALA A 13 1.93 12.37 -4.85
C ALA A 13 2.10 12.13 -3.35
N LEU A 14 1.28 11.29 -2.74
CA LEU A 14 1.34 11.08 -1.30
C LEU A 14 2.56 10.25 -0.89
N PRO A 15 3.22 10.63 0.21
CA PRO A 15 4.20 9.73 0.82
C PRO A 15 3.50 8.48 1.36
N PHE A 16 4.27 7.43 1.58
CA PHE A 16 3.70 6.14 1.98
C PHE A 16 2.90 6.24 3.27
N ASP A 17 3.44 6.87 4.29
CA ASP A 17 2.76 6.96 5.57
C ASP A 17 1.42 7.69 5.45
N LYS A 18 1.37 8.71 4.60
CA LYS A 18 0.12 9.45 4.37
C LYS A 18 -0.88 8.62 3.59
N ALA A 19 -0.40 7.92 2.56
CA ALA A 19 -1.28 7.08 1.77
C ALA A 19 -1.86 5.95 2.61
N LEU A 20 -1.05 5.35 3.46
CA LEU A 20 -1.50 4.28 4.33
C LEU A 20 -2.52 4.78 5.34
N ALA A 21 -2.27 5.96 5.92
CA ALA A 21 -3.20 6.53 6.89
C ALA A 21 -4.55 6.81 6.26
N GLU A 22 -4.56 7.38 5.05
CA GLU A 22 -5.80 7.64 4.36
C GLU A 22 -6.51 6.36 3.98
N PHE A 23 -5.75 5.35 3.57
CA PHE A 23 -6.33 4.06 3.24
C PHE A 23 -7.05 3.46 4.45
N ARG A 24 -6.41 3.51 5.60
CA ARG A 24 -7.03 3.01 6.82
C ARG A 24 -8.31 3.74 7.16
N GLN A 25 -8.33 5.05 6.96
CA GLN A 25 -9.53 5.83 7.22
C GLN A 25 -10.68 5.43 6.30
N VAL A 26 -10.35 5.18 5.02
CA VAL A 26 -11.36 4.73 4.08
C VAL A 26 -11.95 3.38 4.50
N VAL A 27 -11.09 2.46 4.88
CA VAL A 27 -11.53 1.14 5.32
C VAL A 27 -12.42 1.25 6.55
N GLU A 28 -12.02 2.07 7.52
CA GLU A 28 -12.81 2.27 8.74
C GLU A 28 -14.20 2.81 8.42
N LYS A 29 -14.28 3.77 7.51
CA LYS A 29 -15.57 4.35 7.14
C LYS A 29 -16.44 3.34 6.43
N LEU A 30 -15.86 2.52 5.57
CA LEU A 30 -16.61 1.48 4.88
C LEU A 30 -17.09 0.40 5.85
N GLU A 31 -16.25 0.03 6.79
CA GLU A 31 -16.63 -0.97 7.79
C GLU A 31 -17.71 -0.48 8.73
N ALA A 32 -17.69 0.80 9.06
CA ALA A 32 -18.70 1.37 9.91
C ALA A 32 -20.08 1.33 9.26
N GLY A 33 -20.14 1.41 7.95
CA GLY A 33 -21.41 1.40 7.25
C GLY A 33 -22.20 2.68 7.44
N ASN A 34 -23.51 2.58 7.30
CA ASN A 34 -24.42 3.71 7.48
C ASN A 34 -24.15 4.85 6.51
N LEU A 35 -23.69 4.52 5.32
CA LEU A 35 -23.39 5.51 4.30
C LEU A 35 -24.38 5.36 3.15
N PRO A 36 -24.78 6.46 2.53
CA PRO A 36 -25.49 6.36 1.26
C PRO A 36 -24.65 5.59 0.25
N LEU A 37 -25.33 4.91 -0.65
CA LEU A 37 -24.65 4.08 -1.64
C LEU A 37 -23.61 4.86 -2.42
N GLU A 38 -23.96 6.08 -2.83
CA GLU A 38 -23.04 6.90 -3.62
C GLU A 38 -21.76 7.21 -2.84
N ASP A 39 -21.88 7.46 -1.55
CA ASP A 39 -20.72 7.75 -0.71
C ASP A 39 -19.86 6.51 -0.54
N SER A 40 -20.48 5.35 -0.41
CA SER A 40 -19.74 4.09 -0.30
C SER A 40 -18.96 3.82 -1.57
N ILE A 41 -19.55 4.08 -2.72
CA ILE A 41 -18.87 3.88 -4.01
C ILE A 41 -17.68 4.83 -4.13
N ALA A 42 -17.87 6.09 -3.75
CA ALA A 42 -16.79 7.07 -3.83
C ALA A 42 -15.63 6.68 -2.90
N LEU A 43 -15.95 6.21 -1.70
CA LEU A 43 -14.92 5.74 -0.77
C LEU A 43 -14.19 4.52 -1.30
N PHE A 44 -14.93 3.60 -1.92
CA PHE A 44 -14.31 2.42 -2.50
C PHE A 44 -13.33 2.81 -3.61
N GLU A 45 -13.73 3.72 -4.47
CA GLU A 45 -12.86 4.18 -5.53
C GLU A 45 -11.61 4.84 -4.98
N GLN A 46 -11.77 5.66 -3.95
CA GLN A 46 -10.64 6.28 -3.29
C GLN A 46 -9.72 5.23 -2.68
N GLY A 47 -10.32 4.23 -2.05
CA GLY A 47 -9.56 3.13 -1.46
C GLY A 47 -8.72 2.38 -2.47
N VAL A 48 -9.28 2.14 -3.67
CA VAL A 48 -8.53 1.46 -4.72
C VAL A 48 -7.31 2.28 -5.15
N LEU A 49 -7.48 3.58 -5.29
CA LEU A 49 -6.37 4.45 -5.67
C LEU A 49 -5.29 4.46 -4.59
N LEU A 50 -5.69 4.52 -3.34
CA LEU A 50 -4.75 4.51 -2.22
C LEU A 50 -4.03 3.17 -2.13
N GLN A 51 -4.74 2.08 -2.34
CA GLN A 51 -4.14 0.75 -2.34
C GLN A 51 -3.07 0.64 -3.42
N ARG A 52 -3.40 1.11 -4.62
CA ARG A 52 -2.43 1.07 -5.72
C ARG A 52 -1.20 1.89 -5.42
N ARG A 53 -1.39 3.05 -4.79
CA ARG A 53 -0.26 3.88 -4.41
C ARG A 53 0.63 3.16 -3.41
N CYS A 54 0.04 2.55 -2.40
CA CYS A 54 0.81 1.81 -1.40
C CYS A 54 1.54 0.63 -2.01
N GLU A 55 0.86 -0.13 -2.87
CA GLU A 55 1.48 -1.28 -3.52
C GLU A 55 2.66 -0.87 -4.39
N LYS A 56 2.52 0.22 -5.11
CA LYS A 56 3.60 0.69 -5.96
C LYS A 56 4.82 1.04 -5.12
N MET A 57 4.61 1.73 -4.02
CA MET A 57 5.73 2.12 -3.16
C MET A 57 6.36 0.93 -2.48
N LEU A 58 5.57 -0.05 -2.08
CA LEU A 58 6.10 -1.28 -1.50
C LEU A 58 6.92 -2.05 -2.52
N SER A 59 6.44 -2.14 -3.75
CA SER A 59 7.18 -2.81 -4.81
C SER A 59 8.52 -2.12 -5.08
N GLU A 60 8.52 -0.81 -5.08
CA GLU A 60 9.75 -0.06 -5.28
C GLU A 60 10.73 -0.29 -4.12
N ALA A 61 10.21 -0.34 -2.90
CA ALA A 61 11.03 -0.60 -1.73
C ALA A 61 11.63 -1.99 -1.77
N GLU A 62 10.83 -2.98 -2.19
CA GLU A 62 11.32 -4.35 -2.33
C GLU A 62 12.45 -4.44 -3.34
N LEU A 63 12.30 -3.75 -4.45
CA LEU A 63 13.32 -3.77 -5.49
C LEU A 63 14.61 -3.15 -4.98
N ARG A 64 14.51 -2.04 -4.26
CA ARG A 64 15.69 -1.41 -3.68
C ARG A 64 16.35 -2.31 -2.66
N PHE A 65 15.55 -3.01 -1.86
CA PHE A 65 16.08 -3.94 -0.88
C PHE A 65 16.83 -5.08 -1.57
N GLN A 66 16.26 -5.61 -2.64
CA GLN A 66 16.92 -6.67 -3.39
C GLN A 66 18.27 -6.22 -3.93
N ARG A 67 18.34 -4.99 -4.42
CA ARG A 67 19.60 -4.46 -4.93
C ARG A 67 20.63 -4.34 -3.83
N LEU A 68 20.21 -3.95 -2.64
CA LEU A 68 21.11 -3.88 -1.49
C LEU A 68 21.61 -5.27 -1.12
N VAL A 69 20.73 -6.24 -1.13
CA VAL A 69 21.10 -7.62 -0.83
C VAL A 69 22.13 -8.12 -1.81
N GLU A 70 21.90 -7.86 -3.09
CA GLU A 70 22.84 -8.31 -4.13
C GLU A 70 24.20 -7.65 -3.98
N SER A 71 24.21 -6.34 -3.69
CA SER A 71 25.49 -5.65 -3.55
C SER A 71 26.19 -6.04 -2.27
N ALA A 72 25.49 -6.52 -1.27
CA ALA A 72 26.09 -7.01 -0.03
C ALA A 72 26.50 -8.47 -0.11
N GLY A 73 26.42 -9.07 -1.29
CA GLY A 73 26.84 -10.45 -1.47
C GLY A 73 25.93 -11.47 -0.84
N GLY A 74 24.67 -11.10 -0.65
CA GLY A 74 23.69 -12.01 -0.13
C GLY A 74 23.61 -12.09 1.39
N LYS A 75 24.43 -11.32 2.09
CA LYS A 75 24.44 -11.38 3.56
C LYS A 75 23.11 -10.95 4.15
N VAL A 76 22.54 -9.88 3.59
CA VAL A 76 21.27 -9.37 4.09
C VAL A 76 20.13 -10.30 3.72
N ARG A 77 20.32 -11.09 2.69
CA ARG A 77 19.29 -12.01 2.25
C ARG A 77 18.91 -13.04 3.30
N ALA A 78 19.89 -13.45 4.10
CA ALA A 78 19.60 -14.42 5.16
C ALA A 78 18.61 -13.84 6.16
N LEU A 79 18.77 -12.56 6.49
CA LEU A 79 17.83 -11.89 7.39
C LEU A 79 16.46 -11.78 6.77
N ASP A 80 16.41 -11.40 5.51
CA ASP A 80 15.17 -11.27 4.81
C ASP A 80 14.40 -12.58 4.79
N LEU A 81 15.08 -13.63 4.46
CA LEU A 81 14.48 -14.95 4.42
C LEU A 81 13.96 -15.37 5.79
N SER A 82 14.72 -15.11 6.83
CA SER A 82 14.29 -15.51 8.15
C SER A 82 13.05 -14.75 8.60
N VAL A 83 12.94 -13.49 8.20
CA VAL A 83 11.74 -12.72 8.51
C VAL A 83 10.54 -13.25 7.73
N GLY A 84 10.70 -13.43 6.43
CA GLY A 84 9.61 -13.89 5.60
C GLY A 84 9.21 -15.31 5.90
N GLU A 85 10.20 -16.16 6.05
CA GLU A 85 9.95 -17.58 6.27
C GLU A 85 9.48 -17.85 7.70
N GLY A 86 9.90 -17.00 8.61
CA GLY A 86 9.50 -17.16 9.99
C GLY A 86 8.01 -17.00 10.18
N ASP A 87 7.36 -16.30 9.29
CA ASP A 87 5.92 -16.11 9.33
C ASP A 87 5.17 -17.32 8.82
N GLU A 88 5.86 -18.18 8.09
CA GLU A 88 5.22 -19.35 7.54
C GLU A 88 5.02 -20.38 8.63
N PRO A 89 3.83 -20.93 8.75
CA PRO A 89 3.62 -21.99 9.71
C PRO A 89 4.45 -23.19 9.29
N PRO A 90 5.13 -23.78 10.23
CA PRO A 90 5.88 -24.99 9.92
C PRO A 90 4.91 -26.05 9.46
N ALA A 91 5.26 -26.69 8.42
CA ALA A 91 4.40 -27.70 7.85
C ALA A 91 4.20 -28.86 8.82
#